data_682c424c9746ea851abc3a017c7d3854
#
_entry.id   682c424c9746ea851abc3a017c7d3854
#
_cell.length_a   1.000
_cell.length_b   1.000
_cell.length_c   1.000
_cell.angle_alpha   90.00
_cell.angle_beta   90.00
_cell.angle_gamma   90.00
#
_symmetry.space_group_name_H-M   'P 1'
#
loop_
_entity.id
_entity.type
_entity.pdbx_description
1 polymer ?
#
loop_
_entity_poly.entity_id
_entity_poly.type
_entity_poly.pdbx_seq_one_letter_code
_entity_poly.pdbx_strand_id
1 'polypeptide(L)'
;MSRTLLQLVNSGLKEIGEPQITAFDTNNNLQNALIEDANNGVTEVRGMGRWRWSYKRGILVTSADITSGAVAATNGSTTVTSVTSAGVNADNFTGVTADYKIRIGNDLTTYSLASVDTASSPDTVTLETAYLGTTATAGSYILLQDTYDLSLTDLDEIIVMQYGEARPNTSLGATYGSTIVEQVSMENLLREAGGDPHRDTSGKPVKFSRISHDADENERIVLWPYPNTKYLLEFWYTQKYTSTSVITDVPFGTDSPEAAYQYVEYRVCRRACRWARDNDGIEYWEREMRKATADLRKRENRTYQDDNQMQIDVPRRQFSGGIRVESQRWFDQKPAVRW
;
A
#
# COMPACT_ATOMS: atom_id res chain seq x y z
N MET A 1 18.42 -12.23 17.15
CA MET A 1 19.52 -11.96 16.18
C MET A 1 19.02 -12.21 14.78
N SER A 2 19.26 -11.28 13.84
CA SER A 2 18.94 -11.50 12.44
C SER A 2 19.83 -12.61 11.85
N ARG A 3 19.28 -13.44 10.96
CA ARG A 3 20.01 -14.51 10.29
C ARG A 3 19.92 -14.33 8.78
N THR A 4 21.03 -14.57 8.09
CA THR A 4 21.06 -14.57 6.63
C THR A 4 20.51 -15.87 6.05
N LEU A 5 20.10 -15.84 4.80
CA LEU A 5 19.65 -17.06 4.09
C LEU A 5 20.72 -18.15 4.10
N LEU A 6 21.99 -17.77 3.93
CA LEU A 6 23.11 -18.71 4.02
C LEU A 6 23.21 -19.40 5.39
N GLN A 7 23.02 -18.65 6.49
CA GLN A 7 23.04 -19.22 7.84
C GLN A 7 21.91 -20.21 8.08
N LEU A 8 20.70 -19.91 7.56
CA LEU A 8 19.55 -20.82 7.64
C LEU A 8 19.80 -22.12 6.87
N VAL A 9 20.34 -22.04 5.65
CA VAL A 9 20.68 -23.23 4.85
C VAL A 9 21.80 -24.05 5.52
N ASN A 10 22.82 -23.39 6.05
CA ASN A 10 23.91 -24.05 6.78
C ASN A 10 23.44 -24.77 8.04
N SER A 11 22.40 -24.29 8.72
CA SER A 11 21.79 -25.01 9.85
C SER A 11 21.23 -26.36 9.39
N GLY A 12 20.56 -26.42 8.23
CA GLY A 12 20.05 -27.66 7.67
C GLY A 12 21.15 -28.62 7.22
N LEU A 13 22.21 -28.12 6.58
CA LEU A 13 23.36 -28.96 6.19
C LEU A 13 24.06 -29.52 7.42
N LYS A 14 24.27 -28.73 8.46
CA LYS A 14 24.89 -29.19 9.71
C LYS A 14 24.07 -30.30 10.37
N GLU A 15 22.76 -30.23 10.31
CA GLU A 15 21.87 -31.23 10.93
C GLU A 15 22.09 -32.64 10.38
N ILE A 16 22.39 -32.77 9.09
CA ILE A 16 22.62 -34.04 8.43
C ILE A 16 24.13 -34.41 8.28
N GLY A 17 25.01 -33.64 8.93
CA GLY A 17 26.45 -33.85 8.91
C GLY A 17 27.16 -33.43 7.62
N GLU A 18 26.48 -32.67 6.76
CA GLU A 18 27.10 -32.14 5.55
C GLU A 18 27.96 -30.89 5.84
N PRO A 19 29.01 -30.62 5.07
CA PRO A 19 29.87 -29.46 5.27
C PRO A 19 29.11 -28.18 5.02
N GLN A 20 29.43 -27.15 5.84
CA GLN A 20 28.89 -25.82 5.64
C GLN A 20 29.46 -25.17 4.37
N ILE A 21 28.64 -24.41 3.72
CA ILE A 21 28.95 -23.72 2.47
C ILE A 21 29.17 -22.22 2.70
N THR A 22 29.95 -21.59 1.83
CA THR A 22 30.17 -20.15 1.81
C THR A 22 29.45 -19.44 0.65
N ALA A 23 29.01 -20.21 -0.33
CA ALA A 23 28.24 -19.75 -1.48
C ALA A 23 27.24 -20.83 -1.91
N PHE A 24 26.16 -20.45 -2.56
CA PHE A 24 25.18 -21.40 -3.10
C PHE A 24 25.68 -21.97 -4.43
N ASP A 25 25.51 -23.28 -4.61
CA ASP A 25 25.74 -23.98 -5.87
C ASP A 25 24.39 -24.33 -6.51
N THR A 26 24.07 -23.66 -7.60
CA THR A 26 22.82 -23.88 -8.35
C THR A 26 22.67 -25.28 -8.94
N ASN A 27 23.76 -26.03 -9.05
CA ASN A 27 23.75 -27.44 -9.52
C ASN A 27 23.53 -28.45 -8.37
N ASN A 28 23.53 -27.99 -7.12
CA ASN A 28 23.33 -28.86 -5.97
C ASN A 28 21.84 -28.92 -5.60
N ASN A 29 21.21 -30.06 -5.90
CA ASN A 29 19.78 -30.27 -5.67
C ASN A 29 19.38 -30.16 -4.19
N LEU A 30 20.23 -30.56 -3.25
CA LEU A 30 19.98 -30.44 -1.82
C LEU A 30 19.96 -28.95 -1.41
N GLN A 31 20.98 -28.19 -1.81
CA GLN A 31 21.06 -26.77 -1.50
C GLN A 31 19.85 -26.02 -2.06
N ASN A 32 19.48 -26.26 -3.31
CA ASN A 32 18.30 -25.67 -3.94
C ASN A 32 17.01 -25.99 -3.17
N ALA A 33 16.83 -27.25 -2.74
CA ALA A 33 15.68 -27.64 -1.94
C ALA A 33 15.63 -26.97 -0.56
N LEU A 34 16.78 -26.73 0.08
CA LEU A 34 16.86 -26.02 1.36
C LEU A 34 16.59 -24.51 1.19
N ILE A 35 17.10 -23.90 0.12
CA ILE A 35 16.84 -22.50 -0.22
C ILE A 35 15.33 -22.29 -0.49
N GLU A 36 14.74 -23.17 -1.31
CA GLU A 36 13.31 -23.13 -1.59
C GLU A 36 12.48 -23.27 -0.31
N ASP A 37 12.83 -24.23 0.55
CA ASP A 37 12.09 -24.45 1.79
C ASP A 37 12.27 -23.30 2.80
N ALA A 38 13.43 -22.64 2.82
CA ALA A 38 13.65 -21.42 3.57
C ALA A 38 12.74 -20.28 3.09
N ASN A 39 12.70 -20.03 1.78
CA ASN A 39 11.83 -19.01 1.18
C ASN A 39 10.34 -19.29 1.46
N ASN A 40 9.91 -20.55 1.30
CA ASN A 40 8.56 -20.98 1.62
C ASN A 40 8.24 -20.78 3.12
N GLY A 41 9.21 -21.04 3.99
CA GLY A 41 9.09 -20.79 5.44
C GLY A 41 8.88 -19.31 5.76
N VAL A 42 9.60 -18.42 5.09
CA VAL A 42 9.43 -16.97 5.25
C VAL A 42 8.02 -16.52 4.80
N THR A 43 7.58 -16.99 3.65
CA THR A 43 6.23 -16.70 3.13
C THR A 43 5.16 -17.20 4.09
N GLU A 44 5.32 -18.42 4.63
CA GLU A 44 4.39 -19.01 5.57
C GLU A 44 4.32 -18.22 6.89
N VAL A 45 5.46 -17.84 7.48
CA VAL A 45 5.49 -16.99 8.70
C VAL A 45 4.80 -15.66 8.45
N ARG A 46 5.03 -15.02 7.32
CA ARG A 46 4.36 -13.76 6.96
C ARG A 46 2.85 -13.94 6.80
N GLY A 47 2.40 -15.05 6.24
CA GLY A 47 0.98 -15.40 6.07
C GLY A 47 0.26 -15.85 7.35
N MET A 48 0.99 -16.22 8.42
CA MET A 48 0.39 -16.67 9.68
C MET A 48 -0.31 -15.56 10.46
N GLY A 49 -0.03 -14.29 10.17
CA GLY A 49 -0.63 -13.17 10.88
C GLY A 49 -0.10 -11.81 10.43
N ARG A 50 -0.77 -10.77 10.89
CA ARG A 50 -0.35 -9.38 10.70
C ARG A 50 0.67 -9.01 11.77
N TRP A 51 1.94 -9.15 11.44
CA TRP A 51 3.03 -8.92 12.38
C TRP A 51 3.43 -7.44 12.40
N ARG A 52 3.46 -6.79 13.55
CA ARG A 52 3.89 -5.38 13.70
C ARG A 52 5.28 -5.09 13.14
N TRP A 53 6.21 -6.01 13.30
CA TRP A 53 7.56 -5.89 12.76
C TRP A 53 7.60 -5.91 11.23
N SER A 54 6.54 -6.39 10.56
CA SER A 54 6.44 -6.39 9.09
C SER A 54 5.84 -5.09 8.53
N TYR A 55 5.37 -4.19 9.40
CA TYR A 55 4.74 -2.96 8.96
C TYR A 55 5.78 -1.94 8.50
N LYS A 56 5.52 -1.35 7.36
CA LYS A 56 6.26 -0.23 6.80
C LYS A 56 5.35 1.00 6.76
N ARG A 57 5.97 2.16 6.77
CA ARG A 57 5.25 3.43 6.63
C ARG A 57 5.51 4.01 5.26
N GLY A 58 4.46 4.34 4.54
CA GLY A 58 4.49 5.08 3.29
C GLY A 58 3.87 6.46 3.46
N ILE A 59 4.20 7.37 2.55
CA ILE A 59 3.66 8.71 2.49
C ILE A 59 3.19 8.96 1.08
N LEU A 60 1.98 9.48 0.93
CA LEU A 60 1.42 9.94 -0.33
C LEU A 60 1.06 11.42 -0.18
N VAL A 61 1.50 12.22 -1.12
CA VAL A 61 1.10 13.62 -1.25
C VAL A 61 0.18 13.75 -2.46
N THR A 62 -1.06 14.18 -2.23
CA THR A 62 -2.01 14.36 -3.32
C THR A 62 -1.73 15.63 -4.11
N SER A 63 -2.22 15.69 -5.33
CA SER A 63 -2.15 16.87 -6.19
C SER A 63 -3.37 17.76 -5.99
N ALA A 64 -3.19 19.06 -6.20
CA ALA A 64 -4.31 19.99 -6.26
C ALA A 64 -4.89 20.01 -7.68
N ASP A 65 -6.17 20.38 -7.79
CA ASP A 65 -6.78 20.65 -9.09
C ASP A 65 -6.08 21.80 -9.81
N ILE A 66 -5.95 21.68 -11.12
CA ILE A 66 -5.41 22.74 -11.97
C ILE A 66 -6.57 23.30 -12.80
N THR A 67 -6.89 24.58 -12.54
CA THR A 67 -8.01 25.30 -13.18
C THR A 67 -7.56 26.60 -13.84
N SER A 68 -6.27 26.92 -13.77
CA SER A 68 -5.72 28.18 -14.26
C SER A 68 -5.53 28.14 -15.78
N GLY A 69 -6.01 29.17 -16.48
CA GLY A 69 -5.93 29.28 -17.92
C GLY A 69 -7.18 28.77 -18.66
N ALA A 70 -7.02 28.43 -19.91
CA ALA A 70 -8.06 27.89 -20.76
C ALA A 70 -7.50 26.82 -21.72
N VAL A 71 -8.38 26.09 -22.38
CA VAL A 71 -8.01 25.10 -23.37
C VAL A 71 -8.80 25.26 -24.68
N ALA A 72 -8.16 24.95 -25.78
CA ALA A 72 -8.81 24.75 -27.08
C ALA A 72 -9.02 23.25 -27.28
N ALA A 73 -10.27 22.86 -27.52
CA ALA A 73 -10.66 21.48 -27.80
C ALA A 73 -11.67 21.43 -28.94
N THR A 74 -11.47 20.52 -29.87
CA THR A 74 -12.34 20.33 -31.03
C THR A 74 -13.12 19.04 -30.89
N ASN A 75 -14.42 19.09 -31.09
CA ASN A 75 -15.24 17.86 -31.09
C ASN A 75 -14.68 16.85 -32.12
N GLY A 76 -14.53 15.60 -31.69
CA GLY A 76 -13.94 14.52 -32.48
C GLY A 76 -12.42 14.46 -32.48
N SER A 77 -11.72 15.43 -31.86
CA SER A 77 -10.26 15.44 -31.71
C SER A 77 -9.82 14.79 -30.40
N THR A 78 -8.68 14.13 -30.40
CA THR A 78 -8.01 13.68 -29.19
C THR A 78 -7.03 14.72 -28.62
N THR A 79 -6.68 15.74 -29.39
CA THR A 79 -5.71 16.77 -28.98
C THR A 79 -6.42 17.95 -28.32
N VAL A 80 -5.95 18.33 -27.17
CA VAL A 80 -6.38 19.52 -26.42
C VAL A 80 -5.16 20.41 -26.21
N THR A 81 -5.28 21.65 -26.59
CA THR A 81 -4.19 22.63 -26.57
C THR A 81 -4.41 23.65 -25.45
N SER A 82 -3.37 23.97 -24.72
CA SER A 82 -3.37 25.01 -23.71
C SER A 82 -3.40 26.40 -24.33
N VAL A 83 -4.30 27.25 -23.85
CA VAL A 83 -4.44 28.64 -24.32
C VAL A 83 -4.71 29.59 -23.14
N THR A 84 -4.54 30.88 -23.37
CA THR A 84 -5.05 31.90 -22.44
C THR A 84 -6.57 32.02 -22.54
N SER A 85 -7.19 32.73 -21.62
CA SER A 85 -8.62 33.06 -21.68
C SER A 85 -9.00 33.88 -22.95
N ALA A 86 -8.05 34.50 -23.61
CA ALA A 86 -8.21 35.19 -24.88
C ALA A 86 -7.99 34.29 -26.14
N GLY A 87 -7.74 32.98 -25.92
CA GLY A 87 -7.50 32.01 -26.99
C GLY A 87 -6.09 32.07 -27.60
N VAL A 88 -5.13 32.72 -26.93
CA VAL A 88 -3.72 32.73 -27.35
C VAL A 88 -3.00 31.56 -26.74
N ASN A 89 -2.11 30.92 -27.47
CA ASN A 89 -1.29 29.81 -26.98
C ASN A 89 -0.62 30.10 -25.62
N ALA A 90 -0.61 29.13 -24.74
CA ALA A 90 -0.06 29.25 -23.39
C ALA A 90 0.51 27.91 -22.91
N ASP A 91 1.28 27.92 -21.83
CA ASP A 91 1.92 26.74 -21.22
C ASP A 91 1.31 26.57 -19.81
N ASN A 92 0.12 25.93 -19.75
CA ASN A 92 -0.65 25.79 -18.51
C ASN A 92 -0.56 24.38 -17.88
N PHE A 93 0.10 23.43 -18.56
CA PHE A 93 0.13 22.02 -18.13
C PHE A 93 1.41 21.62 -17.40
N THR A 94 2.14 22.61 -16.87
CA THR A 94 3.37 22.33 -16.12
C THR A 94 3.10 21.39 -14.95
N GLY A 95 3.82 20.28 -14.89
CA GLY A 95 3.69 19.26 -13.83
C GLY A 95 2.50 18.30 -13.98
N VAL A 96 1.77 18.37 -15.09
CA VAL A 96 0.73 17.39 -15.44
C VAL A 96 1.38 16.12 -15.99
N THR A 97 0.87 14.97 -15.57
CA THR A 97 1.25 13.64 -16.07
C THR A 97 0.04 12.93 -16.69
N ALA A 98 0.24 11.79 -17.29
CA ALA A 98 -0.85 10.98 -17.85
C ALA A 98 -1.83 10.46 -16.77
N ASP A 99 -1.47 10.50 -15.48
CA ASP A 99 -2.37 10.10 -14.39
C ASP A 99 -3.49 11.13 -14.11
N TYR A 100 -3.35 12.32 -14.69
CA TYR A 100 -4.40 13.33 -14.61
C TYR A 100 -5.54 13.01 -15.58
N LYS A 101 -6.70 13.51 -15.21
CA LYS A 101 -7.90 13.51 -16.06
C LYS A 101 -8.33 14.94 -16.30
N ILE A 102 -8.95 15.20 -17.44
CA ILE A 102 -9.40 16.53 -17.81
C ILE A 102 -10.91 16.56 -17.98
N ARG A 103 -11.52 17.62 -17.48
CA ARG A 103 -12.91 18.01 -17.75
C ARG A 103 -12.88 19.38 -18.41
N ILE A 104 -13.63 19.54 -19.49
CA ILE A 104 -13.57 20.75 -20.34
C ILE A 104 -14.91 21.45 -20.35
N GLY A 105 -14.93 22.73 -19.99
CA GLY A 105 -16.12 23.56 -19.97
C GLY A 105 -17.18 23.06 -19.01
N ASN A 106 -18.43 23.05 -19.46
CA ASN A 106 -19.58 22.53 -18.72
C ASN A 106 -19.86 21.05 -19.05
N ASP A 107 -18.97 20.38 -19.80
CA ASP A 107 -19.10 18.97 -20.05
C ASP A 107 -18.80 18.22 -18.76
N LEU A 108 -19.72 17.37 -18.34
CA LEU A 108 -19.55 16.54 -17.13
C LEU A 108 -18.69 15.30 -17.41
N THR A 109 -18.33 15.07 -18.68
CA THR A 109 -17.49 13.93 -19.06
C THR A 109 -16.05 14.20 -18.65
N THR A 110 -15.44 13.23 -17.98
CA THR A 110 -14.03 13.26 -17.60
C THR A 110 -13.24 12.39 -18.58
N TYR A 111 -12.20 12.96 -19.16
CA TYR A 111 -11.34 12.32 -20.16
C TYR A 111 -10.01 11.96 -19.54
N SER A 112 -9.57 10.70 -19.71
CA SER A 112 -8.23 10.24 -19.36
C SER A 112 -7.21 10.78 -20.37
N LEU A 113 -5.99 11.05 -19.88
CA LEU A 113 -4.88 11.51 -20.72
C LEU A 113 -4.05 10.31 -21.19
N ALA A 114 -3.84 10.21 -22.49
CA ALA A 114 -2.90 9.24 -23.08
C ALA A 114 -1.45 9.75 -23.00
N SER A 115 -1.25 11.06 -23.17
CA SER A 115 0.07 11.70 -23.06
C SER A 115 -0.05 13.19 -22.81
N VAL A 116 1.03 13.76 -22.29
CA VAL A 116 1.18 15.20 -22.04
C VAL A 116 2.48 15.67 -22.69
N ASP A 117 2.42 16.71 -23.50
CA ASP A 117 3.57 17.36 -24.11
C ASP A 117 3.69 18.79 -23.59
N THR A 118 4.68 19.01 -22.73
CA THR A 118 5.03 20.32 -22.17
C THR A 118 6.38 20.80 -22.70
N ALA A 119 6.99 20.09 -23.64
CA ALA A 119 8.24 20.48 -24.26
C ALA A 119 8.02 21.44 -25.44
N SER A 120 6.83 21.43 -26.04
CA SER A 120 6.40 22.34 -27.10
C SER A 120 5.55 23.47 -26.52
N SER A 121 5.62 24.67 -27.11
CA SER A 121 4.70 25.76 -26.80
C SER A 121 3.76 25.97 -27.98
N PRO A 122 2.44 25.86 -27.78
CA PRO A 122 1.72 25.67 -26.51
C PRO A 122 1.79 24.22 -25.99
N ASP A 123 1.67 24.07 -24.67
CA ASP A 123 1.47 22.75 -24.07
C ASP A 123 0.27 22.04 -24.67
N THR A 124 0.38 20.73 -24.89
CA THR A 124 -0.72 19.91 -25.40
C THR A 124 -0.91 18.65 -24.56
N VAL A 125 -2.16 18.20 -24.49
CA VAL A 125 -2.49 16.88 -23.96
C VAL A 125 -3.22 16.07 -25.01
N THR A 126 -2.93 14.78 -25.07
CA THR A 126 -3.65 13.82 -25.91
C THR A 126 -4.59 13.01 -25.03
N LEU A 127 -5.86 12.99 -25.38
CA LEU A 127 -6.88 12.20 -24.71
C LEU A 127 -6.84 10.75 -25.19
N GLU A 128 -7.17 9.80 -24.32
CA GLU A 128 -7.37 8.40 -24.71
C GLU A 128 -8.57 8.21 -25.65
N THR A 129 -9.59 9.03 -25.47
CA THR A 129 -10.81 9.03 -26.32
C THR A 129 -11.03 10.41 -26.89
N ALA A 130 -11.61 10.46 -28.09
CA ALA A 130 -11.92 11.73 -28.75
C ALA A 130 -12.86 12.59 -27.91
N TYR A 131 -12.63 13.89 -27.85
CA TYR A 131 -13.49 14.85 -27.16
C TYR A 131 -14.88 14.90 -27.82
N LEU A 132 -15.91 14.66 -27.05
CA LEU A 132 -17.30 14.60 -27.53
C LEU A 132 -18.11 15.85 -27.20
N GLY A 133 -17.55 16.77 -26.41
CA GLY A 133 -18.20 18.01 -26.03
C GLY A 133 -18.25 19.05 -27.14
N THR A 134 -18.77 20.23 -26.83
CA THR A 134 -18.82 21.34 -27.77
C THR A 134 -17.43 21.90 -28.04
N THR A 135 -17.07 22.09 -29.31
CA THR A 135 -15.81 22.74 -29.70
C THR A 135 -15.63 24.07 -28.98
N ALA A 136 -14.50 24.22 -28.29
CA ALA A 136 -14.12 25.40 -27.55
C ALA A 136 -12.76 25.92 -28.02
N THR A 137 -12.64 27.23 -28.21
CA THR A 137 -11.37 27.91 -28.57
C THR A 137 -10.64 28.46 -27.32
N ALA A 138 -11.35 28.68 -26.22
CA ALA A 138 -10.82 29.11 -24.95
C ALA A 138 -11.79 28.65 -23.83
N GLY A 139 -12.01 27.35 -23.72
CA GLY A 139 -12.87 26.74 -22.70
C GLY A 139 -12.20 26.70 -21.34
N SER A 140 -12.98 26.91 -20.29
CA SER A 140 -12.52 26.58 -18.94
C SER A 140 -12.25 25.08 -18.81
N TYR A 141 -11.38 24.66 -17.91
CA TYR A 141 -11.09 23.24 -17.68
C TYR A 141 -10.76 23.00 -16.23
N ILE A 142 -10.80 21.73 -15.86
CA ILE A 142 -10.31 21.23 -14.58
C ILE A 142 -9.44 20.00 -14.90
N LEU A 143 -8.16 20.07 -14.53
CA LEU A 143 -7.31 18.88 -14.46
C LEU A 143 -7.35 18.38 -13.02
N LEU A 144 -7.72 17.13 -12.85
CA LEU A 144 -7.85 16.47 -11.56
C LEU A 144 -7.05 15.17 -11.56
N GLN A 145 -6.56 14.80 -10.40
CA GLN A 145 -5.92 13.50 -10.19
C GLN A 145 -6.66 12.76 -9.08
N ASP A 146 -7.19 11.62 -9.41
CA ASP A 146 -7.88 10.73 -8.47
C ASP A 146 -7.14 9.43 -8.24
N THR A 147 -6.26 9.08 -9.18
CA THR A 147 -5.47 7.87 -9.18
C THR A 147 -4.02 8.22 -8.84
N TYR A 148 -3.47 7.50 -7.90
CA TYR A 148 -2.11 7.72 -7.39
C TYR A 148 -1.32 6.44 -7.41
N ASP A 149 -0.11 6.52 -7.95
CA ASP A 149 0.91 5.50 -7.83
C ASP A 149 1.60 5.64 -6.47
N LEU A 150 1.69 4.56 -5.73
CA LEU A 150 2.37 4.54 -4.44
C LEU A 150 3.89 4.36 -4.58
N SER A 151 4.39 4.15 -5.81
CA SER A 151 5.81 3.88 -6.11
C SER A 151 6.40 2.74 -5.26
N LEU A 152 5.57 1.73 -4.99
CA LEU A 152 5.90 0.58 -4.17
C LEU A 152 5.62 -0.72 -4.93
N THR A 153 6.68 -1.46 -5.23
CA THR A 153 6.60 -2.79 -5.86
C THR A 153 6.47 -3.92 -4.84
N ASP A 154 6.74 -3.61 -3.57
CA ASP A 154 6.79 -4.57 -2.48
C ASP A 154 5.58 -4.52 -1.53
N LEU A 155 4.54 -3.78 -1.90
CA LEU A 155 3.33 -3.64 -1.11
C LEU A 155 2.47 -4.91 -1.22
N ASP A 156 2.13 -5.50 -0.07
CA ASP A 156 1.17 -6.61 0.02
C ASP A 156 -0.22 -6.11 0.40
N GLU A 157 -0.36 -5.51 1.57
CA GLU A 157 -1.64 -5.00 2.07
C GLU A 157 -1.46 -3.64 2.76
N ILE A 158 -2.36 -2.70 2.47
CA ILE A 158 -2.46 -1.45 3.24
C ILE A 158 -3.30 -1.74 4.49
N ILE A 159 -2.70 -1.55 5.65
CA ILE A 159 -3.35 -1.82 6.95
C ILE A 159 -4.23 -0.65 7.36
N VAL A 160 -3.71 0.55 7.22
CA VAL A 160 -4.42 1.79 7.54
C VAL A 160 -3.84 2.94 6.73
N MET A 161 -4.70 3.84 6.30
CA MET A 161 -4.32 5.11 5.71
C MET A 161 -4.97 6.24 6.51
N GLN A 162 -4.21 7.27 6.81
CA GLN A 162 -4.68 8.39 7.62
C GLN A 162 -4.04 9.70 7.15
N TYR A 163 -4.64 10.81 7.53
CA TYR A 163 -4.02 12.11 7.31
C TYR A 163 -2.82 12.27 8.21
N GLY A 164 -1.69 12.67 7.62
CA GLY A 164 -0.49 13.04 8.35
C GLY A 164 -0.71 14.37 9.10
N GLU A 165 -0.02 14.54 10.22
CA GLU A 165 0.00 15.83 10.90
C GLU A 165 0.73 16.87 10.03
N ALA A 166 0.07 17.99 9.78
CA ALA A 166 0.73 19.13 9.12
C ALA A 166 1.85 19.64 10.04
N ARG A 167 3.09 19.50 9.61
CA ARG A 167 4.21 20.12 10.31
C ARG A 167 4.14 21.64 10.11
N PRO A 168 4.42 22.45 11.14
CA PRO A 168 4.18 23.89 11.12
C PRO A 168 4.96 24.70 10.05
N ASN A 169 5.84 24.08 9.28
CA ASN A 169 6.63 24.73 8.24
C ASN A 169 6.41 24.20 6.83
N THR A 170 5.35 23.44 6.59
CA THR A 170 5.01 22.99 5.26
C THR A 170 3.84 23.80 4.71
N SER A 171 3.92 24.20 3.44
CA SER A 171 2.81 24.82 2.68
C SER A 171 1.60 23.89 2.49
N LEU A 172 1.60 22.74 3.13
CA LEU A 172 0.50 21.80 3.25
C LEU A 172 -0.42 22.33 4.35
N GLY A 173 -1.51 22.99 3.94
CA GLY A 173 -2.43 23.67 4.85
C GLY A 173 -2.98 22.79 5.96
N ALA A 174 -3.48 23.46 6.98
CA ALA A 174 -4.29 23.05 8.12
C ALA A 174 -4.05 21.67 8.78
N THR A 175 -3.88 21.71 10.07
CA THR A 175 -3.87 20.57 11.00
C THR A 175 -5.12 19.70 10.78
N TYR A 176 -4.99 18.62 10.06
CA TYR A 176 -6.04 17.61 9.98
C TYR A 176 -5.86 16.70 11.19
N GLY A 177 -6.84 16.70 12.08
CA GLY A 177 -6.90 15.63 13.10
C GLY A 177 -6.81 14.27 12.41
N SER A 178 -6.24 13.29 13.09
CA SER A 178 -6.07 11.92 12.61
C SER A 178 -7.40 11.34 12.10
N THR A 179 -7.70 11.55 10.83
CA THR A 179 -8.89 10.99 10.17
C THR A 179 -8.41 9.83 9.32
N ILE A 180 -8.95 8.66 9.58
CA ILE A 180 -8.69 7.46 8.80
C ILE A 180 -9.38 7.60 7.44
N VAL A 181 -8.68 7.25 6.37
CA VAL A 181 -9.23 7.09 5.03
C VAL A 181 -9.61 5.62 4.88
N GLU A 182 -10.89 5.34 4.68
CA GLU A 182 -11.43 3.98 4.69
C GLU A 182 -11.09 3.25 3.39
N GLN A 183 -10.59 2.02 3.51
CA GLN A 183 -10.41 1.16 2.34
C GLN A 183 -11.73 0.49 1.97
N VAL A 184 -12.15 0.64 0.72
CA VAL A 184 -13.36 0.04 0.17
C VAL A 184 -13.05 -0.69 -1.13
N SER A 185 -13.93 -1.60 -1.55
CA SER A 185 -13.82 -2.19 -2.89
C SER A 185 -14.16 -1.14 -3.96
N MET A 186 -13.58 -1.29 -5.15
CA MET A 186 -13.83 -0.38 -6.28
C MET A 186 -15.33 -0.34 -6.62
N GLU A 187 -16.03 -1.47 -6.54
CA GLU A 187 -17.49 -1.52 -6.75
C GLU A 187 -18.26 -0.63 -5.76
N ASN A 188 -17.92 -0.70 -4.48
CA ASN A 188 -18.57 0.14 -3.46
C ASN A 188 -18.24 1.61 -3.66
N LEU A 189 -16.99 1.94 -4.02
CA LEU A 189 -16.58 3.30 -4.31
C LEU A 189 -17.38 3.88 -5.50
N LEU A 190 -17.50 3.12 -6.59
CA LEU A 190 -18.29 3.51 -7.76
C LEU A 190 -19.78 3.67 -7.44
N ARG A 191 -20.33 2.79 -6.62
CA ARG A 191 -21.75 2.85 -6.20
C ARG A 191 -22.03 4.14 -5.39
N GLU A 192 -21.16 4.50 -4.47
CA GLU A 192 -21.31 5.72 -3.67
C GLU A 192 -21.08 6.99 -4.50
N ALA A 193 -20.17 6.93 -5.44
CA ALA A 193 -19.89 8.02 -6.38
C ALA A 193 -20.96 8.18 -7.49
N GLY A 194 -22.03 7.38 -7.47
CA GLY A 194 -23.08 7.45 -8.48
C GLY A 194 -22.67 6.93 -9.85
N GLY A 195 -21.68 6.03 -9.91
CA GLY A 195 -21.17 5.40 -11.13
C GLY A 195 -19.95 6.11 -11.75
N ASP A 196 -19.69 7.36 -11.41
CA ASP A 196 -18.51 8.10 -11.83
C ASP A 196 -17.86 8.80 -10.62
N PRO A 197 -16.72 8.31 -10.11
CA PRO A 197 -16.03 8.89 -8.96
C PRO A 197 -15.52 10.31 -9.22
N HIS A 198 -15.53 10.77 -10.48
CA HIS A 198 -15.03 12.07 -10.89
C HIS A 198 -16.12 13.13 -11.04
N ARG A 199 -17.38 12.75 -10.91
CA ARG A 199 -18.53 13.56 -11.37
C ARG A 199 -18.81 14.66 -10.42
N ASP A 200 -18.55 15.17 -9.55
CA ASP A 200 -19.01 16.40 -8.81
C ASP A 200 -18.49 16.53 -7.39
N THR A 201 -17.66 15.58 -6.93
CA THR A 201 -17.26 15.58 -5.55
C THR A 201 -15.74 15.73 -5.43
N SER A 202 -15.29 16.99 -5.43
CA SER A 202 -13.91 17.30 -5.03
C SER A 202 -13.85 17.61 -3.54
N GLY A 203 -12.74 17.29 -2.90
CA GLY A 203 -12.59 17.62 -1.50
C GLY A 203 -11.55 16.77 -0.77
N LYS A 204 -11.72 16.71 0.54
CA LYS A 204 -10.87 15.87 1.39
C LYS A 204 -11.22 14.40 1.19
N PRO A 205 -10.29 13.54 0.69
CA PRO A 205 -10.54 12.11 0.54
C PRO A 205 -10.93 11.44 1.86
N VAL A 206 -11.97 10.63 1.82
CA VAL A 206 -12.44 9.85 2.98
C VAL A 206 -12.37 8.36 2.73
N LYS A 207 -12.28 7.96 1.48
CA LYS A 207 -12.19 6.55 1.05
C LYS A 207 -11.12 6.37 -0.02
N PHE A 208 -10.59 5.15 -0.09
CA PHE A 208 -9.72 4.75 -1.18
C PHE A 208 -10.03 3.31 -1.61
N SER A 209 -9.71 3.02 -2.86
CA SER A 209 -9.74 1.66 -3.40
C SER A 209 -8.41 1.34 -4.06
N ARG A 210 -7.94 0.11 -3.90
CA ARG A 210 -6.80 -0.40 -4.67
C ARG A 210 -7.29 -0.79 -6.07
N ILE A 211 -6.45 -0.49 -7.06
CA ILE A 211 -6.68 -0.90 -8.46
C ILE A 211 -5.48 -1.71 -8.94
N SER A 212 -5.54 -2.19 -10.18
CA SER A 212 -4.45 -2.93 -10.79
C SER A 212 -3.13 -2.14 -10.76
N HIS A 213 -2.01 -2.87 -10.72
CA HIS A 213 -0.68 -2.30 -10.86
C HIS A 213 -0.52 -1.56 -12.19
N ASP A 214 0.43 -0.64 -12.24
CA ASP A 214 0.88 -0.03 -13.48
C ASP A 214 1.84 -0.96 -14.27
N ALA A 215 2.45 -0.45 -15.34
CA ALA A 215 3.40 -1.20 -16.15
C ALA A 215 4.69 -1.55 -15.39
N ASP A 216 5.02 -0.79 -14.34
CA ASP A 216 6.21 -0.98 -13.48
C ASP A 216 5.90 -1.81 -12.23
N GLU A 217 4.72 -2.48 -12.18
CA GLU A 217 4.23 -3.27 -11.06
C GLU A 217 4.00 -2.47 -9.75
N ASN A 218 3.94 -1.14 -9.83
CA ASN A 218 3.62 -0.32 -8.68
C ASN A 218 2.13 -0.41 -8.30
N GLU A 219 1.86 -0.41 -7.03
CA GLU A 219 0.50 -0.42 -6.50
C GLU A 219 -0.15 0.94 -6.73
N ARG A 220 -1.36 0.93 -7.26
CA ARG A 220 -2.16 2.14 -7.52
C ARG A 220 -3.41 2.18 -6.69
N ILE A 221 -3.79 3.39 -6.26
CA ILE A 221 -5.02 3.63 -5.50
C ILE A 221 -5.85 4.73 -6.16
N VAL A 222 -7.16 4.62 -6.00
CA VAL A 222 -8.13 5.68 -6.32
C VAL A 222 -8.62 6.29 -5.02
N LEU A 223 -8.61 7.61 -4.94
CA LEU A 223 -9.11 8.38 -3.80
C LEU A 223 -10.50 8.96 -4.10
N TRP A 224 -11.38 8.92 -3.11
CA TRP A 224 -12.71 9.52 -3.21
C TRP A 224 -13.12 10.24 -1.90
N PRO A 225 -13.68 11.46 -1.97
CA PRO A 225 -13.70 12.37 -3.13
C PRO A 225 -12.30 12.61 -3.72
N TYR A 226 -12.22 12.99 -5.00
CA TYR A 226 -10.92 13.33 -5.55
C TYR A 226 -10.34 14.58 -4.86
N PRO A 227 -9.03 14.64 -4.58
CA PRO A 227 -8.43 15.72 -3.85
C PRO A 227 -8.52 17.05 -4.60
N ASN A 228 -9.04 18.11 -3.95
CA ASN A 228 -9.06 19.46 -4.50
C ASN A 228 -7.85 20.31 -4.09
N THR A 229 -7.01 19.79 -3.21
CA THR A 229 -5.78 20.44 -2.75
C THR A 229 -4.75 19.37 -2.38
N LYS A 230 -3.56 19.83 -2.02
CA LYS A 230 -2.50 18.91 -1.54
C LYS A 230 -2.81 18.43 -0.13
N TYR A 231 -2.98 17.15 0.03
CA TYR A 231 -3.10 16.47 1.31
C TYR A 231 -1.89 15.56 1.53
N LEU A 232 -1.43 15.46 2.77
CA LEU A 232 -0.45 14.50 3.20
C LEU A 232 -1.19 13.29 3.77
N LEU A 233 -1.09 12.16 3.11
CA LEU A 233 -1.62 10.87 3.56
C LEU A 233 -0.46 9.99 4.02
N GLU A 234 -0.58 9.46 5.22
CA GLU A 234 0.34 8.47 5.76
C GLU A 234 -0.35 7.13 5.76
N PHE A 235 0.35 6.10 5.33
CA PHE A 235 -0.22 4.76 5.36
C PHE A 235 0.78 3.75 5.89
N TRP A 236 0.25 2.73 6.54
CA TRP A 236 0.99 1.59 7.01
C TRP A 236 0.63 0.40 6.17
N TYR A 237 1.64 -0.35 5.73
CA TYR A 237 1.45 -1.48 4.85
C TYR A 237 2.33 -2.66 5.25
N THR A 238 1.93 -3.87 4.85
CA THR A 238 2.78 -5.05 4.91
C THR A 238 3.54 -5.20 3.61
N GLN A 239 4.76 -5.67 3.74
CA GLN A 239 5.66 -5.87 2.60
C GLN A 239 5.50 -7.27 2.03
N LYS A 240 5.31 -7.37 0.72
CA LYS A 240 5.35 -8.63 -0.02
C LYS A 240 6.76 -9.21 0.07
N TYR A 241 6.84 -10.50 0.33
CA TYR A 241 8.13 -11.19 0.30
C TYR A 241 8.42 -11.69 -1.12
N THR A 242 9.56 -11.30 -1.65
CA THR A 242 10.10 -11.85 -2.89
C THR A 242 11.15 -12.90 -2.54
N SER A 243 10.98 -14.10 -3.08
CA SER A 243 11.95 -15.18 -2.88
C SER A 243 13.34 -14.75 -3.34
N THR A 244 14.34 -15.05 -2.52
CA THR A 244 15.73 -14.67 -2.80
C THR A 244 16.64 -15.88 -2.85
N SER A 245 17.70 -15.79 -3.64
CA SER A 245 18.83 -16.71 -3.63
C SER A 245 20.13 -16.01 -3.20
N VAL A 246 20.03 -14.76 -2.72
CA VAL A 246 21.19 -13.99 -2.29
C VAL A 246 21.61 -14.40 -0.88
N ILE A 247 22.88 -14.82 -0.76
CA ILE A 247 23.44 -15.38 0.48
C ILE A 247 23.39 -14.45 1.69
N THR A 248 23.49 -13.14 1.44
CA THR A 248 23.53 -12.09 2.48
C THR A 248 22.16 -11.57 2.87
N ASP A 249 21.10 -11.97 2.16
CA ASP A 249 19.76 -11.50 2.45
C ASP A 249 19.29 -11.94 3.83
N VAL A 250 18.67 -11.01 4.52
CA VAL A 250 18.03 -11.19 5.83
C VAL A 250 16.52 -11.20 5.62
N PRO A 251 15.89 -12.40 5.52
CA PRO A 251 14.53 -12.53 4.99
C PRO A 251 13.45 -11.75 5.72
N PHE A 252 13.62 -11.52 7.02
CA PHE A 252 12.66 -10.76 7.83
C PHE A 252 13.12 -9.34 8.18
N GLY A 253 14.36 -8.96 7.82
CA GLY A 253 14.98 -7.72 8.27
C GLY A 253 15.52 -7.80 9.71
N THR A 254 16.03 -6.68 10.22
CA THR A 254 16.73 -6.63 11.52
C THR A 254 15.79 -6.61 12.73
N ASP A 255 14.56 -6.14 12.55
CA ASP A 255 13.61 -5.87 13.63
C ASP A 255 12.66 -7.03 13.94
N SER A 256 12.80 -8.13 13.20
CA SER A 256 11.96 -9.31 13.36
C SER A 256 12.33 -10.13 14.62
N PRO A 257 11.33 -10.80 15.24
CA PRO A 257 11.56 -11.61 16.40
C PRO A 257 12.38 -12.86 16.06
N GLU A 258 13.22 -13.29 17.00
CA GLU A 258 14.04 -14.51 16.89
C GLU A 258 13.20 -15.74 16.52
N ALA A 259 11.97 -15.84 17.06
CA ALA A 259 11.08 -16.96 16.79
C ALA A 259 10.69 -17.11 15.31
N ALA A 260 10.68 -16.01 14.54
CA ALA A 260 10.45 -16.06 13.09
C ALA A 260 11.60 -16.76 12.36
N TYR A 261 12.84 -16.43 12.73
CA TYR A 261 14.02 -17.10 12.20
C TYR A 261 14.11 -18.56 12.65
N GLN A 262 13.79 -18.85 13.91
CA GLN A 262 13.76 -20.21 14.44
C GLN A 262 12.75 -21.08 13.68
N TYR A 263 11.58 -20.56 13.36
CA TYR A 263 10.61 -21.30 12.57
C TYR A 263 11.18 -21.71 11.21
N VAL A 264 11.80 -20.77 10.49
CA VAL A 264 12.39 -21.06 9.16
C VAL A 264 13.57 -22.02 9.29
N GLU A 265 14.43 -21.83 10.28
CA GLU A 265 15.54 -22.75 10.56
C GLU A 265 15.05 -24.18 10.81
N TYR A 266 14.06 -24.36 11.68
CA TYR A 266 13.51 -25.69 11.98
C TYR A 266 12.86 -26.33 10.76
N ARG A 267 12.23 -25.53 9.91
CA ARG A 267 11.69 -26.00 8.65
C ARG A 267 12.79 -26.49 7.70
N VAL A 268 13.88 -25.75 7.57
CA VAL A 268 15.05 -26.15 6.76
C VAL A 268 15.70 -27.41 7.32
N CYS A 269 15.90 -27.52 8.64
CA CYS A 269 16.41 -28.72 9.29
C CYS A 269 15.49 -29.92 9.04
N ARG A 270 14.17 -29.77 9.17
CA ARG A 270 13.22 -30.82 8.82
C ARG A 270 13.35 -31.28 7.37
N ARG A 271 13.56 -30.33 6.43
CA ARG A 271 13.77 -30.65 5.01
C ARG A 271 15.05 -31.45 4.80
N ALA A 272 16.11 -31.07 5.49
CA ALA A 272 17.37 -31.79 5.49
C ALA A 272 17.21 -33.24 6.01
N CYS A 273 16.53 -33.44 7.15
CA CYS A 273 16.21 -34.77 7.69
C CYS A 273 15.39 -35.62 6.70
N ARG A 274 14.43 -35.02 6.00
CA ARG A 274 13.69 -35.72 4.91
C ARG A 274 14.63 -36.21 3.81
N TRP A 275 15.58 -35.37 3.42
CA TRP A 275 16.58 -35.76 2.41
C TRP A 275 17.43 -36.92 2.89
N ALA A 276 17.87 -36.91 4.15
CA ALA A 276 18.65 -37.96 4.80
C ALA A 276 17.82 -39.19 5.19
N ARG A 277 16.48 -39.15 5.05
CA ARG A 277 15.53 -40.20 5.48
C ARG A 277 15.55 -40.47 6.99
N ASP A 278 15.84 -39.45 7.77
CA ASP A 278 15.80 -39.47 9.24
C ASP A 278 14.38 -39.11 9.73
N ASN A 279 13.58 -40.12 10.09
CA ASN A 279 12.22 -39.94 10.53
C ASN A 279 12.16 -39.33 11.96
N ASP A 280 13.09 -39.68 12.83
CA ASP A 280 13.11 -39.14 14.21
C ASP A 280 13.45 -37.66 14.20
N GLY A 281 14.40 -37.25 13.35
CA GLY A 281 14.72 -35.84 13.12
C GLY A 281 13.53 -35.06 12.54
N ILE A 282 12.76 -35.63 11.62
CA ILE A 282 11.56 -34.99 11.07
C ILE A 282 10.54 -34.68 12.18
N GLU A 283 10.21 -35.67 13.02
CA GLU A 283 9.26 -35.53 14.12
C GLU A 283 9.75 -34.51 15.16
N TYR A 284 11.04 -34.53 15.48
CA TYR A 284 11.65 -33.56 16.38
C TYR A 284 11.47 -32.12 15.87
N TRP A 285 11.85 -31.85 14.62
CA TRP A 285 11.78 -30.51 14.05
C TRP A 285 10.34 -30.02 13.83
N GLU A 286 9.39 -30.91 13.54
CA GLU A 286 7.97 -30.56 13.48
C GLU A 286 7.45 -30.10 14.86
N ARG A 287 7.90 -30.70 15.93
CA ARG A 287 7.55 -30.29 17.29
C ARG A 287 8.14 -28.91 17.62
N GLU A 288 9.38 -28.67 17.26
CA GLU A 288 10.04 -27.38 17.48
C GLU A 288 9.40 -26.25 16.63
N MET A 289 9.00 -26.52 15.39
CA MET A 289 8.24 -25.59 14.57
C MET A 289 6.90 -25.18 15.23
N ARG A 290 6.18 -26.14 15.79
CA ARG A 290 4.93 -25.84 16.52
C ARG A 290 5.17 -24.95 17.75
N LYS A 291 6.27 -25.15 18.48
CA LYS A 291 6.66 -24.28 19.60
C LYS A 291 6.98 -22.86 19.12
N ALA A 292 7.81 -22.73 18.06
CA ALA A 292 8.13 -21.42 17.48
C ALA A 292 6.88 -20.66 17.02
N THR A 293 5.91 -21.36 16.40
CA THR A 293 4.62 -20.77 16.02
C THR A 293 3.82 -20.29 17.22
N ALA A 294 3.79 -21.07 18.28
CA ALA A 294 3.10 -20.70 19.52
C ALA A 294 3.76 -19.47 20.17
N ASP A 295 5.08 -19.40 20.16
CA ASP A 295 5.82 -18.26 20.71
C ASP A 295 5.64 -16.98 19.89
N LEU A 296 5.58 -17.08 18.56
CA LEU A 296 5.24 -15.97 17.69
C LEU A 296 3.86 -15.40 18.03
N ARG A 297 2.84 -16.25 18.09
CA ARG A 297 1.46 -15.84 18.43
C ARG A 297 1.35 -15.26 19.84
N LYS A 298 2.07 -15.83 20.81
CA LYS A 298 2.06 -15.36 22.19
C LYS A 298 2.68 -13.96 22.32
N ARG A 299 3.73 -13.66 21.57
CA ARG A 299 4.35 -12.32 21.54
C ARG A 299 3.41 -11.29 20.95
N GLU A 300 2.76 -11.62 19.83
CA GLU A 300 1.80 -10.72 19.17
C GLU A 300 0.60 -10.44 20.08
N ASN A 301 0.02 -11.46 20.69
CA ASN A 301 -1.10 -11.30 21.63
C ASN A 301 -0.74 -10.48 22.88
N ARG A 302 0.48 -10.62 23.41
CA ARG A 302 0.92 -9.78 24.54
C ARG A 302 1.00 -8.31 24.15
N THR A 303 1.57 -8.01 23.01
CA THR A 303 1.68 -6.64 22.52
C THR A 303 0.30 -6.02 22.27
N TYR A 304 -0.67 -6.82 21.82
CA TYR A 304 -2.06 -6.36 21.64
C TYR A 304 -2.77 -6.09 22.99
N GLN A 305 -2.49 -6.88 24.00
CA GLN A 305 -3.03 -6.66 25.36
C GLN A 305 -2.42 -5.43 26.03
N ASP A 306 -1.12 -5.23 25.87
CA ASP A 306 -0.41 -4.08 26.43
C ASP A 306 -0.89 -2.75 25.81
N ASP A 307 -1.18 -2.72 24.51
CA ASP A 307 -1.72 -1.53 23.85
C ASP A 307 -3.17 -1.22 24.27
N ASN A 308 -3.99 -2.25 24.45
CA ASN A 308 -5.34 -2.06 24.98
C ASN A 308 -5.33 -1.57 26.44
N GLN A 309 -4.33 -1.97 27.22
CA GLN A 309 -4.15 -1.44 28.57
C GLN A 309 -3.62 0.00 28.57
N MET A 310 -2.72 0.37 27.65
CA MET A 310 -2.28 1.76 27.50
C MET A 310 -3.41 2.70 27.05
N GLN A 311 -4.38 2.22 26.29
CA GLN A 311 -5.57 3.02 25.95
C GLN A 311 -6.53 3.23 27.12
N ILE A 312 -6.50 2.36 28.13
CA ILE A 312 -7.33 2.48 29.33
C ILE A 312 -6.72 3.45 30.35
N ASP A 313 -5.39 3.59 30.36
CA ASP A 313 -4.64 4.43 31.31
C ASP A 313 -4.40 5.88 30.82
N VAL A 314 -5.00 6.32 29.74
CA VAL A 314 -5.05 7.76 29.43
C VAL A 314 -5.93 8.40 30.51
N PRO A 315 -5.38 9.20 31.45
CA PRO A 315 -6.18 9.81 32.49
C PRO A 315 -7.28 10.63 31.82
N ARG A 316 -8.53 10.24 32.03
CA ARG A 316 -9.70 11.04 31.63
C ARG A 316 -9.51 12.40 32.26
N ARG A 317 -8.97 13.37 31.52
CA ARG A 317 -9.15 14.78 31.86
C ARG A 317 -10.66 14.99 31.94
N GLN A 318 -11.15 15.12 33.16
CA GLN A 318 -12.51 15.56 33.41
C GLN A 318 -12.69 16.92 32.71
N PHE A 319 -13.21 16.89 31.50
CA PHE A 319 -13.86 18.06 30.98
C PHE A 319 -15.18 18.18 31.75
N SER A 320 -15.15 19.04 32.78
CA SER A 320 -16.34 19.56 33.42
C SER A 320 -17.05 20.49 32.43
N GLY A 321 -17.90 19.93 31.60
CA GLY A 321 -18.70 20.66 30.61
C GLY A 321 -19.53 19.64 29.85
N GLY A 322 -20.76 19.41 30.35
CA GLY A 322 -21.66 18.36 29.92
C GLY A 322 -21.95 18.32 28.43
N ILE A 323 -21.43 17.30 27.78
CA ILE A 323 -22.07 16.64 26.66
C ILE A 323 -21.74 15.15 26.84
N ARG A 324 -22.72 14.36 27.31
CA ARG A 324 -22.68 12.92 27.26
C ARG A 324 -22.78 12.52 25.79
N VAL A 325 -21.66 12.09 25.20
CA VAL A 325 -21.69 11.33 23.95
C VAL A 325 -21.75 9.87 24.36
N GLU A 326 -22.93 9.25 24.21
CA GLU A 326 -23.14 7.81 24.33
C GLU A 326 -22.49 7.10 23.15
N SER A 327 -21.18 6.86 23.20
CA SER A 327 -20.45 6.10 22.17
C SER A 327 -19.97 4.72 22.64
N GLN A 328 -20.54 4.18 23.73
CA GLN A 328 -20.10 2.90 24.32
C GLN A 328 -21.06 1.72 24.11
N ARG A 329 -22.01 1.79 23.17
CA ARG A 329 -22.97 0.68 22.98
C ARG A 329 -22.76 -0.20 21.73
N TRP A 330 -21.65 -0.10 21.02
CA TRP A 330 -21.46 -0.85 19.76
C TRP A 330 -20.62 -2.13 19.88
N PHE A 331 -20.04 -2.44 21.02
CA PHE A 331 -19.17 -3.62 21.16
C PHE A 331 -19.70 -4.76 22.04
N ASP A 332 -20.90 -4.66 22.65
CA ASP A 332 -21.41 -5.67 23.58
C ASP A 332 -22.64 -6.47 23.07
N GLN A 333 -22.90 -6.50 21.79
CA GLN A 333 -23.91 -7.45 21.27
C GLN A 333 -23.23 -8.70 20.68
N LYS A 334 -22.85 -9.64 21.56
CA LYS A 334 -22.74 -11.04 21.17
C LYS A 334 -24.14 -11.56 20.84
N PRO A 335 -24.36 -12.16 19.63
CA PRO A 335 -25.62 -12.83 19.38
C PRO A 335 -25.75 -14.03 20.32
N ALA A 336 -26.79 -14.04 21.14
CA ALA A 336 -27.16 -15.19 21.94
C ALA A 336 -27.58 -16.32 20.99
N VAL A 337 -26.75 -17.33 20.86
CA VAL A 337 -27.13 -18.61 20.24
C VAL A 337 -28.13 -19.30 21.20
N ARG A 338 -29.40 -19.31 20.82
CA ARG A 338 -30.41 -20.21 21.47
C ARG A 338 -30.37 -21.55 20.77
N TRP A 339 -30.16 -22.58 21.54
CA TRP A 339 -30.38 -23.99 21.18
C TRP A 339 -31.88 -24.27 20.98
#